data_0bd116c17dd04ab08fe65206e6d89f4f
#
_entry.id   0bd116c17dd04ab08fe65206e6d89f4f
#
_cell.length_a   1.000
_cell.length_b   1.000
_cell.length_c   1.000
_cell.angle_alpha   90.00
_cell.angle_beta   90.00
_cell.angle_gamma   90.00
#
_symmetry.space_group_name_H-M   'P 1'
#
loop_
_entity.id
_entity.type
_entity.pdbx_description
1 polymer ?
#
loop_
_entity_poly.entity_id
_entity_poly.type
_entity_poly.pdbx_seq_one_letter_code
_entity_poly.pdbx_strand_id
1 'polypeptide(L)'
;QSALGESKLEVTGFSAVKGEVIKVELAHDLGKECIHQGHFMIGEGGNRALVGATYAWDGFEEGPSALKRQELEDHVQKVWDGSFKTIGHKAGIRPAVKDRRPLIGPHPKEKNVWVFNGMGSRAVLMTPYLAQHLVEHFMYGSPLLEECLPARMVK
;
A
#
# COMPACT_ATOMS: atom_id res chain seq x y z
N GLN A 1 -11.75 -3.19 -6.44
CA GLN A 1 -12.81 -2.85 -5.46
C GLN A 1 -12.25 -3.17 -4.10
N SER A 2 -12.17 -2.16 -3.24
CA SER A 2 -11.48 -2.29 -1.97
C SER A 2 -12.26 -3.20 -1.02
N ALA A 3 -11.52 -3.98 -0.20
CA ALA A 3 -12.09 -4.77 0.90
C ALA A 3 -12.87 -3.92 1.95
N LEU A 4 -13.03 -2.63 1.69
CA LEU A 4 -13.72 -1.65 2.52
C LEU A 4 -15.13 -1.30 2.00
N GLY A 5 -15.50 -1.76 0.79
CA GLY A 5 -16.84 -1.54 0.22
C GLY A 5 -17.71 -2.77 0.33
N GLU A 6 -18.81 -2.65 1.04
CA GLU A 6 -20.03 -3.51 1.01
C GLU A 6 -19.86 -5.04 1.10
N SER A 7 -18.78 -5.58 1.63
CA SER A 7 -18.79 -7.00 1.89
C SER A 7 -19.51 -7.25 3.23
N LYS A 8 -20.46 -8.19 3.24
CA LYS A 8 -21.08 -8.76 4.45
C LYS A 8 -20.04 -9.37 5.42
N LEU A 9 -18.76 -9.29 5.06
CA LEU A 9 -17.62 -9.86 5.77
C LEU A 9 -16.89 -8.75 6.52
N GLU A 10 -17.48 -8.29 7.61
CA GLU A 10 -16.84 -7.33 8.49
C GLU A 10 -15.70 -7.98 9.30
N VAL A 11 -14.49 -7.84 8.82
CA VAL A 11 -13.31 -8.00 9.67
C VAL A 11 -13.02 -6.65 10.31
N THR A 12 -13.25 -6.54 11.61
CA THR A 12 -12.94 -5.33 12.36
C THR A 12 -11.44 -5.05 12.40
N GLY A 13 -11.04 -3.81 12.58
CA GLY A 13 -9.64 -3.42 12.76
C GLY A 13 -8.94 -2.85 11.54
N PHE A 14 -9.55 -2.85 10.35
CA PHE A 14 -9.01 -2.12 9.21
C PHE A 14 -9.01 -0.61 9.46
N SER A 15 -7.95 0.02 9.02
CA SER A 15 -7.78 1.48 9.00
C SER A 15 -7.31 1.86 7.61
N ALA A 16 -8.22 2.37 6.80
CA ALA A 16 -7.91 2.80 5.45
C ALA A 16 -6.86 3.93 5.47
N VAL A 17 -5.93 3.88 4.52
CA VAL A 17 -4.95 4.95 4.33
C VAL A 17 -4.89 5.27 2.85
N LYS A 18 -5.28 6.49 2.49
CA LYS A 18 -5.14 6.99 1.13
C LYS A 18 -3.68 7.35 0.87
N GLY A 19 -3.17 6.97 -0.29
CA GLY A 19 -1.85 7.36 -0.77
C GLY A 19 -1.91 7.84 -2.20
N GLU A 20 -1.17 8.89 -2.48
CA GLU A 20 -1.10 9.44 -3.81
C GLU A 20 0.31 9.36 -4.36
N VAL A 21 0.43 9.17 -5.66
CA VAL A 21 1.68 9.11 -6.41
C VAL A 21 1.56 9.95 -7.66
N ILE A 22 2.63 10.63 -8.02
CA ILE A 22 2.74 11.30 -9.32
C ILE A 22 3.70 10.55 -10.22
N LYS A 23 3.46 10.62 -11.52
CA LYS A 23 4.40 10.22 -12.54
C LYS A 23 5.00 11.47 -13.17
N VAL A 24 6.30 11.50 -13.25
CA VAL A 24 7.04 12.65 -13.80
C VAL A 24 7.87 12.22 -15.01
N GLU A 25 8.01 13.15 -15.93
CA GLU A 25 9.00 13.11 -17.02
C GLU A 25 10.14 14.03 -16.62
N LEU A 26 11.37 13.52 -16.64
CA LEU A 26 12.58 14.17 -16.17
C LEU A 26 13.40 14.72 -17.37
N ALA A 27 14.24 15.70 -17.13
CA ALA A 27 15.13 16.24 -18.14
C ALA A 27 16.17 15.21 -18.64
N HIS A 28 16.54 14.27 -17.78
CA HIS A 28 17.46 13.16 -18.12
C HIS A 28 17.07 11.88 -17.38
N ASP A 29 17.65 10.76 -17.78
CA ASP A 29 17.28 9.44 -17.27
C ASP A 29 17.79 9.21 -15.85
N LEU A 30 16.90 8.79 -14.95
CA LEU A 30 17.22 8.27 -13.61
C LEU A 30 17.62 6.79 -13.66
N GLY A 31 17.44 6.13 -14.79
CA GLY A 31 17.64 4.69 -14.88
C GLY A 31 16.59 3.88 -14.13
N LYS A 32 17.08 2.85 -13.41
CA LYS A 32 16.26 2.02 -12.51
C LYS A 32 16.57 2.28 -11.04
N GLU A 33 17.15 3.43 -10.74
CA GLU A 33 17.52 3.79 -9.39
C GLU A 33 16.30 4.21 -8.57
N CYS A 34 16.46 4.14 -7.25
CA CYS A 34 15.48 4.60 -6.28
C CYS A 34 16.12 5.61 -5.34
N ILE A 35 15.60 6.82 -5.32
CA ILE A 35 15.94 7.83 -4.32
C ILE A 35 14.88 7.77 -3.24
N HIS A 36 15.28 7.64 -1.98
CA HIS A 36 14.35 7.64 -0.85
C HIS A 36 14.76 8.66 0.20
N GLN A 37 14.01 9.76 0.28
CA GLN A 37 14.23 10.84 1.25
C GLN A 37 12.87 11.40 1.71
N GLY A 38 12.19 10.68 2.60
CA GLY A 38 10.81 10.99 2.99
C GLY A 38 9.80 10.35 2.03
N HIS A 39 9.75 10.80 0.80
CA HIS A 39 9.07 10.10 -0.29
C HIS A 39 10.09 9.31 -1.13
N PHE A 40 9.61 8.34 -1.89
CA PHE A 40 10.43 7.64 -2.87
C PHE A 40 10.33 8.32 -4.25
N MET A 41 11.39 8.21 -5.04
CA MET A 41 11.41 8.50 -6.46
C MET A 41 12.06 7.32 -7.16
N ILE A 42 11.32 6.60 -7.99
CA ILE A 42 11.76 5.35 -8.63
C ILE A 42 11.77 5.54 -10.14
N GLY A 43 12.93 5.32 -10.76
CA GLY A 43 13.05 5.31 -12.21
C GLY A 43 12.29 4.15 -12.85
N GLU A 44 11.46 4.46 -13.85
CA GLU A 44 10.72 3.45 -14.63
C GLU A 44 11.44 3.08 -15.93
N GLY A 45 12.63 3.62 -16.13
CA GLY A 45 13.40 3.56 -17.37
C GLY A 45 13.10 4.71 -18.33
N GLY A 46 14.11 5.11 -19.11
CA GLY A 46 14.08 6.35 -19.85
C GLY A 46 14.00 7.55 -18.89
N ASN A 47 13.42 8.62 -19.34
CA ASN A 47 13.29 9.85 -18.56
C ASN A 47 12.02 9.88 -17.67
N ARG A 48 11.50 8.73 -17.20
CA ARG A 48 10.28 8.66 -16.42
C ARG A 48 10.54 8.13 -15.01
N ALA A 49 9.88 8.73 -14.03
CA ALA A 49 9.93 8.28 -12.66
C ALA A 49 8.54 8.31 -12.00
N LEU A 50 8.34 7.40 -11.03
CA LEU A 50 7.22 7.39 -10.12
C LEU A 50 7.64 7.98 -8.79
N VAL A 51 6.89 8.96 -8.28
CA VAL A 51 7.18 9.66 -7.03
C VAL A 51 6.03 9.51 -6.04
N GLY A 52 6.35 9.18 -4.82
CA GLY A 52 5.35 8.96 -3.77
C GLY A 52 5.94 8.40 -2.48
N ALA A 53 5.10 7.95 -1.62
CA ALA A 53 3.66 8.14 -1.62
C ALA A 53 3.26 8.99 -0.44
N THR A 54 2.20 9.74 -0.63
CA THR A 54 1.60 10.48 0.48
C THR A 54 0.78 9.57 1.40
N TYR A 55 0.36 10.12 2.54
CA TYR A 55 -0.52 9.46 3.49
C TYR A 55 -1.65 10.42 3.89
N ALA A 56 -2.90 9.93 3.82
CA ALA A 56 -4.08 10.62 4.34
C ALA A 56 -5.06 9.59 4.92
N TRP A 57 -5.79 9.99 5.96
CA TRP A 57 -6.75 9.15 6.68
C TRP A 57 -8.19 9.60 6.43
N ASP A 58 -8.39 10.48 5.45
CA ASP A 58 -9.65 11.05 5.01
C ASP A 58 -9.69 11.20 3.48
N GLY A 59 -10.77 11.75 2.93
CA GLY A 59 -10.92 12.03 1.50
C GLY A 59 -10.87 10.77 0.63
N PHE A 60 -11.38 9.64 1.10
CA PHE A 60 -11.27 8.34 0.39
C PHE A 60 -12.05 8.29 -0.90
N GLU A 61 -13.20 8.97 -0.95
CA GLU A 61 -14.06 9.05 -2.14
C GLU A 61 -13.58 10.08 -3.17
N GLU A 62 -12.66 10.93 -2.76
CA GLU A 62 -12.06 11.93 -3.62
C GLU A 62 -10.90 11.33 -4.41
N GLY A 63 -10.78 11.70 -5.66
CA GLY A 63 -9.62 11.37 -6.47
C GLY A 63 -8.32 11.98 -5.93
N PRO A 64 -7.27 12.03 -6.76
CA PRO A 64 -6.01 12.72 -6.39
C PRO A 64 -6.23 14.20 -6.09
N SER A 65 -5.56 14.73 -5.07
CA SER A 65 -5.74 16.11 -4.61
C SER A 65 -4.60 17.04 -5.07
N ALA A 66 -4.94 18.29 -5.38
CA ALA A 66 -3.95 19.29 -5.79
C ALA A 66 -2.88 19.52 -4.69
N LEU A 67 -3.29 19.49 -3.42
CA LEU A 67 -2.39 19.67 -2.29
C LEU A 67 -1.33 18.55 -2.23
N LYS A 68 -1.76 17.28 -2.41
CA LYS A 68 -0.84 16.15 -2.38
C LYS A 68 0.03 16.06 -3.62
N ARG A 69 -0.47 16.54 -4.75
CA ARG A 69 0.35 16.72 -5.94
C ARG A 69 1.47 17.71 -5.69
N GLN A 70 1.16 18.89 -5.11
CA GLN A 70 2.15 19.91 -4.80
C GLN A 70 3.21 19.38 -3.83
N GLU A 71 2.80 18.66 -2.76
CA GLU A 71 3.71 18.02 -1.80
C GLU A 71 4.75 17.12 -2.52
N LEU A 72 4.31 16.34 -3.51
CA LEU A 72 5.19 15.45 -4.26
C LEU A 72 6.06 16.20 -5.28
N GLU A 73 5.53 17.24 -5.93
CA GLU A 73 6.30 18.10 -6.84
C GLU A 73 7.41 18.86 -6.09
N ASP A 74 7.11 19.39 -4.90
CA ASP A 74 8.10 20.03 -4.02
C ASP A 74 9.20 19.02 -3.59
N HIS A 75 8.81 17.77 -3.36
CA HIS A 75 9.78 16.72 -3.07
C HIS A 75 10.71 16.47 -4.28
N VAL A 76 10.17 16.39 -5.50
CA VAL A 76 11.00 16.25 -6.71
C VAL A 76 11.99 17.39 -6.83
N GLN A 77 11.53 18.65 -6.66
CA GLN A 77 12.41 19.81 -6.72
C GLN A 77 13.55 19.77 -5.69
N LYS A 78 13.33 19.12 -4.56
CA LYS A 78 14.33 19.00 -3.48
C LYS A 78 15.39 17.94 -3.77
N VAL A 79 15.03 16.85 -4.46
CA VAL A 79 15.91 15.67 -4.62
C VAL A 79 16.45 15.51 -6.04
N TRP A 80 15.93 16.28 -6.99
CA TRP A 80 16.27 16.23 -8.41
C TRP A 80 16.78 17.60 -8.88
N ASP A 81 17.93 17.65 -9.48
CA ASP A 81 18.61 18.86 -9.93
C ASP A 81 18.19 19.36 -11.31
N GLY A 82 17.44 18.54 -12.05
CA GLY A 82 16.96 18.85 -13.39
C GLY A 82 15.49 19.33 -13.42
N SER A 83 15.08 19.86 -14.57
CA SER A 83 13.67 20.15 -14.80
C SER A 83 12.84 18.86 -14.90
N PHE A 84 11.57 18.95 -14.56
CA PHE A 84 10.61 17.85 -14.68
C PHE A 84 9.23 18.36 -15.06
N LYS A 85 8.39 17.45 -15.54
CA LYS A 85 6.98 17.70 -15.83
C LYS A 85 6.13 16.58 -15.24
N THR A 86 5.11 16.90 -14.45
CA THR A 86 4.14 15.91 -14.00
C THR A 86 3.23 15.48 -15.16
N ILE A 87 3.26 14.19 -15.48
CA ILE A 87 2.52 13.58 -16.58
C ILE A 87 1.40 12.66 -16.12
N GLY A 88 1.27 12.43 -14.81
CA GLY A 88 0.20 11.63 -14.24
C GLY A 88 0.10 11.80 -12.73
N HIS A 89 -1.10 11.59 -12.19
CA HIS A 89 -1.39 11.63 -10.77
C HIS A 89 -2.46 10.58 -10.43
N LYS A 90 -2.20 9.74 -9.45
CA LYS A 90 -3.10 8.65 -9.02
C LYS A 90 -3.21 8.61 -7.51
N ALA A 91 -4.38 8.24 -7.04
CA ALA A 91 -4.64 7.91 -5.65
C ALA A 91 -5.05 6.45 -5.51
N GLY A 92 -4.76 5.86 -4.36
CA GLY A 92 -5.20 4.53 -4.00
C GLY A 92 -5.38 4.38 -2.50
N ILE A 93 -6.29 3.50 -2.10
CA ILE A 93 -6.58 3.22 -0.70
C ILE A 93 -5.86 1.93 -0.31
N ARG A 94 -5.06 2.01 0.74
CA ARG A 94 -4.35 0.86 1.30
C ARG A 94 -5.18 0.27 2.43
N PRO A 95 -5.47 -1.03 2.41
CA PRO A 95 -6.06 -1.72 3.54
C PRO A 95 -4.97 -1.92 4.61
N ALA A 96 -4.83 -0.97 5.51
CA ALA A 96 -3.97 -1.08 6.67
C ALA A 96 -4.78 -1.54 7.90
N VAL A 97 -4.08 -1.98 8.93
CA VAL A 97 -4.66 -2.37 10.22
C VAL A 97 -4.08 -1.47 11.30
N LYS A 98 -4.88 -1.12 12.31
CA LYS A 98 -4.48 -0.18 13.37
C LYS A 98 -3.18 -0.60 14.08
N ASP A 99 -2.98 -1.88 14.32
CA ASP A 99 -1.78 -2.44 14.94
C ASP A 99 -0.62 -2.69 13.96
N ARG A 100 -0.81 -2.36 12.67
CA ARG A 100 0.17 -2.51 11.59
C ARG A 100 0.64 -3.96 11.33
N ARG A 101 -0.11 -4.96 11.79
CA ARG A 101 0.15 -6.38 11.56
C ARG A 101 -0.81 -6.91 10.51
N PRO A 102 -0.38 -7.78 9.59
CA PRO A 102 -1.27 -8.42 8.62
C PRO A 102 -2.41 -9.19 9.26
N LEU A 103 -3.47 -9.42 8.52
CA LEU A 103 -4.57 -10.30 8.88
C LEU A 103 -4.53 -11.53 7.98
N ILE A 104 -4.15 -12.68 8.55
CA ILE A 104 -4.01 -13.93 7.81
C ILE A 104 -4.58 -15.05 8.63
N GLY A 105 -5.57 -15.74 8.08
CA GLY A 105 -6.21 -16.85 8.77
C GLY A 105 -7.72 -16.91 8.54
N PRO A 106 -8.40 -17.83 9.25
CA PRO A 106 -9.83 -17.98 9.14
C PRO A 106 -10.57 -16.73 9.64
N HIS A 107 -11.67 -16.42 8.98
CA HIS A 107 -12.56 -15.34 9.41
C HIS A 107 -13.19 -15.70 10.78
N PRO A 108 -13.19 -14.78 11.76
CA PRO A 108 -13.58 -15.12 13.14
C PRO A 108 -15.05 -15.50 13.30
N LYS A 109 -15.93 -15.10 12.36
CA LYS A 109 -17.38 -15.34 12.43
C LYS A 109 -17.90 -16.20 11.27
N GLU A 110 -17.29 -16.10 10.09
CA GLU A 110 -17.81 -16.74 8.89
C GLU A 110 -17.04 -18.03 8.58
N LYS A 111 -17.74 -19.15 8.55
CA LYS A 111 -17.16 -20.45 8.20
C LYS A 111 -16.71 -20.47 6.74
N ASN A 112 -15.61 -21.15 6.47
CA ASN A 112 -15.03 -21.33 5.11
C ASN A 112 -14.57 -20.02 4.45
N VAL A 113 -14.43 -18.93 5.21
CA VAL A 113 -13.87 -17.67 4.72
C VAL A 113 -12.51 -17.45 5.36
N TRP A 114 -11.56 -17.04 4.53
CA TRP A 114 -10.19 -16.76 4.95
C TRP A 114 -9.83 -15.31 4.62
N VAL A 115 -9.05 -14.71 5.50
CA VAL A 115 -8.54 -13.35 5.33
C VAL A 115 -7.06 -13.43 4.98
N PHE A 116 -6.65 -12.71 3.94
CA PHE A 116 -5.25 -12.48 3.58
C PHE A 116 -5.12 -11.01 3.16
N ASN A 117 -4.90 -10.13 4.13
CA ASN A 117 -4.94 -8.69 3.91
C ASN A 117 -4.24 -7.90 5.04
N GLY A 118 -4.39 -6.58 5.05
CA GLY A 118 -3.92 -5.75 6.16
C GLY A 118 -2.44 -5.37 6.13
N MET A 119 -1.72 -5.66 5.05
CA MET A 119 -0.27 -5.41 4.92
C MET A 119 0.07 -3.94 4.67
N GLY A 120 -0.93 -3.11 4.32
CA GLY A 120 -0.77 -1.69 4.08
C GLY A 120 0.27 -1.38 3.00
N SER A 121 1.18 -0.46 3.27
CA SER A 121 2.25 -0.06 2.33
C SER A 121 3.36 -1.10 2.16
N ARG A 122 3.41 -2.14 2.99
CA ARG A 122 4.44 -3.19 2.96
C ARG A 122 3.99 -4.45 2.23
N ALA A 123 2.83 -4.43 1.57
CA ALA A 123 2.24 -5.62 0.95
C ALA A 123 3.19 -6.31 -0.03
N VAL A 124 3.87 -5.58 -0.91
CA VAL A 124 4.80 -6.16 -1.90
C VAL A 124 5.95 -6.91 -1.22
N LEU A 125 6.48 -6.38 -0.12
CA LEU A 125 7.57 -7.01 0.62
C LEU A 125 7.12 -8.25 1.40
N MET A 126 5.94 -8.19 2.02
CA MET A 126 5.48 -9.22 2.96
C MET A 126 4.73 -10.37 2.29
N THR A 127 4.03 -10.10 1.18
CA THR A 127 3.14 -11.07 0.53
C THR A 127 3.83 -12.39 0.16
N PRO A 128 5.04 -12.45 -0.41
CA PRO A 128 5.66 -13.72 -0.78
C PRO A 128 5.85 -14.64 0.43
N TYR A 129 6.42 -14.13 1.51
CA TYR A 129 6.63 -14.89 2.74
C TYR A 129 5.31 -15.34 3.37
N LEU A 130 4.35 -14.45 3.50
CA LEU A 130 3.07 -14.74 4.14
C LEU A 130 2.19 -15.67 3.31
N ALA A 131 2.27 -15.59 1.98
CA ALA A 131 1.58 -16.50 1.08
C ALA A 131 2.15 -17.92 1.20
N GLN A 132 3.48 -18.06 1.22
CA GLN A 132 4.12 -19.34 1.44
C GLN A 132 3.68 -19.95 2.77
N HIS A 133 3.69 -19.18 3.84
CA HIS A 133 3.27 -19.61 5.17
C HIS A 133 1.81 -20.07 5.22
N LEU A 134 0.92 -19.38 4.51
CA LEU A 134 -0.49 -19.80 4.37
C LEU A 134 -0.64 -21.11 3.58
N VAL A 135 0.13 -21.28 2.51
CA VAL A 135 0.15 -22.52 1.73
C VAL A 135 0.64 -23.70 2.58
N GLU A 136 1.71 -23.51 3.35
CA GLU A 136 2.23 -24.53 4.27
C GLU A 136 1.19 -24.93 5.32
N HIS A 137 0.40 -23.97 5.81
CA HIS A 137 -0.73 -24.28 6.69
C HIS A 137 -1.77 -25.21 6.00
N PHE A 138 -2.17 -24.89 4.78
CA PHE A 138 -3.15 -25.70 4.06
C PHE A 138 -2.63 -27.07 3.65
N MET A 139 -1.36 -27.17 3.29
CA MET A 139 -0.78 -28.41 2.79
C MET A 139 -0.33 -29.35 3.91
N TYR A 140 0.18 -28.82 5.01
CA TYR A 140 0.88 -29.59 6.04
C TYR A 140 0.34 -29.36 7.45
N GLY A 141 -0.65 -28.50 7.64
CA GLY A 141 -1.18 -28.13 8.96
C GLY A 141 -0.21 -27.30 9.81
N SER A 142 0.77 -26.65 9.20
CA SER A 142 1.70 -25.78 9.91
C SER A 142 0.96 -24.69 10.70
N PRO A 143 1.38 -24.34 11.94
CA PRO A 143 0.68 -23.33 12.72
C PRO A 143 0.74 -21.95 12.03
N LEU A 144 -0.35 -21.21 12.08
CA LEU A 144 -0.38 -19.82 11.63
C LEU A 144 0.29 -18.91 12.66
N LEU A 145 0.80 -17.76 12.20
CA LEU A 145 1.36 -16.72 13.07
C LEU A 145 0.24 -16.10 13.92
N GLU A 146 0.28 -16.30 15.23
CA GLU A 146 -0.77 -15.83 16.17
C GLU A 146 -1.00 -14.32 16.05
N GLU A 147 0.08 -13.54 15.90
CA GLU A 147 0.04 -12.11 15.73
C GLU A 147 -0.60 -11.66 14.40
N CYS A 148 -0.84 -12.58 13.47
CA CYS A 148 -1.51 -12.33 12.20
C CYS A 148 -2.95 -12.83 12.17
N LEU A 149 -3.42 -13.58 13.17
CA LEU A 149 -4.76 -14.12 13.18
C LEU A 149 -5.85 -13.04 13.20
N PRO A 150 -6.89 -13.11 12.34
CA PRO A 150 -8.01 -12.17 12.36
C PRO A 150 -8.78 -12.16 13.69
N ALA A 151 -8.79 -13.27 14.40
CA ALA A 151 -9.47 -13.41 15.71
C ALA A 151 -8.98 -12.40 16.76
N ARG A 152 -7.73 -11.91 16.68
CA ARG A 152 -7.21 -10.87 17.58
C ARG A 152 -7.93 -9.53 17.48
N MET A 153 -8.68 -9.29 16.40
CA MET A 153 -9.43 -8.05 16.15
C MET A 153 -10.86 -8.10 16.69
N VAL A 154 -11.31 -9.27 17.12
CA VAL A 154 -12.64 -9.44 17.72
C VAL A 154 -12.48 -9.30 19.24
N LYS A 155 -13.13 -8.28 19.79
CA LYS A 155 -13.31 -8.14 21.24
C LYS A 155 -14.59 -8.79 21.68
#